data_9ebc7f9981c9067dc7cf26d9330434e6
#
_entry.id   9ebc7f9981c9067dc7cf26d9330434e6
#
_cell.length_a   1.000
_cell.length_b   1.000
_cell.length_c   1.000
_cell.angle_alpha   90.00
_cell.angle_beta   90.00
_cell.angle_gamma   90.00
#
_symmetry.space_group_name_H-M   'P 1'
#
loop_
_entity.id
_entity.type
_entity.pdbx_description
1 polymer ?
#
loop_
_entity_poly.entity_id
_entity_poly.type
_entity_poly.pdbx_seq_one_letter_code
_entity_poly.pdbx_strand_id
1 'polypeptide(L)'
;IHTFGVAGTGWSGLDMMFSGVQPGDKVVMFVNGTFSGIDALSARMKAATAEEMAQNSLNPEASSVITINVPHGQSVSGDIIEKALSEHKPKWAAMAHWETGSGRINDVEGFSAACEKYDVLGLVDAVSSLGVSNFRIDDYPGIHGWASCPQKGICCLPVTYAPVSFSDRFIETVLASGARSFVHHPVMEARHWGI
;
A
#
# COMPACT_ATOMS: atom_id res chain seq x y z
N ILE A 1 15.48 -3.36 -5.37
CA ILE A 1 14.43 -3.63 -4.35
C ILE A 1 15.09 -3.91 -3.01
N HIS A 2 14.63 -3.25 -1.96
CA HIS A 2 15.08 -3.41 -0.58
C HIS A 2 14.06 -4.21 0.21
N THR A 3 14.42 -5.39 0.69
CA THR A 3 13.54 -6.29 1.46
C THR A 3 14.07 -6.49 2.86
N PHE A 4 13.25 -6.24 3.87
CA PHE A 4 13.62 -6.40 5.28
C PHE A 4 12.39 -6.68 6.16
N GLY A 5 12.64 -7.02 7.44
CA GLY A 5 11.59 -7.23 8.44
C GLY A 5 11.42 -6.01 9.33
N VAL A 6 10.19 -5.60 9.54
CA VAL A 6 9.81 -4.55 10.50
C VAL A 6 9.30 -5.20 11.78
N ALA A 7 9.77 -4.77 12.93
CA ALA A 7 9.28 -5.28 14.20
C ALA A 7 7.78 -4.98 14.38
N GLY A 8 7.01 -6.00 14.74
CA GLY A 8 5.57 -5.85 14.98
C GLY A 8 4.71 -6.82 14.18
N THR A 9 3.49 -6.42 13.89
CA THR A 9 2.50 -7.19 13.11
C THR A 9 2.45 -6.75 11.65
N GLY A 10 1.63 -7.38 10.81
CA GLY A 10 1.36 -6.93 9.44
C GLY A 10 0.97 -5.46 9.35
N TRP A 11 0.27 -4.94 10.37
CA TRP A 11 -0.07 -3.51 10.44
C TRP A 11 1.16 -2.59 10.52
N SER A 12 2.26 -3.05 11.15
CA SER A 12 3.50 -2.30 11.16
C SER A 12 4.12 -2.16 9.76
N GLY A 13 4.06 -3.23 8.96
CA GLY A 13 4.49 -3.20 7.57
C GLY A 13 3.61 -2.31 6.69
N LEU A 14 2.28 -2.39 6.86
CA LEU A 14 1.33 -1.54 6.15
C LEU A 14 1.50 -0.06 6.53
N ASP A 15 1.66 0.26 7.82
CA ASP A 15 1.94 1.64 8.26
C ASP A 15 3.24 2.18 7.66
N MET A 16 4.30 1.35 7.59
CA MET A 16 5.55 1.71 6.93
C MET A 16 5.35 1.93 5.44
N MET A 17 4.59 1.08 4.76
CA MET A 17 4.30 1.19 3.33
C MET A 17 3.58 2.52 3.01
N PHE A 18 2.63 2.94 3.85
CA PHE A 18 1.95 4.22 3.68
C PHE A 18 2.74 5.42 4.24
N SER A 19 3.84 5.22 4.95
CA SER A 19 4.58 6.33 5.58
C SER A 19 5.21 7.29 4.58
N GLY A 20 5.40 6.88 3.33
CA GLY A 20 5.89 7.73 2.23
C GLY A 20 4.85 8.74 1.72
N VAL A 21 3.58 8.53 1.99
CA VAL A 21 2.49 9.42 1.59
C VAL A 21 2.56 10.72 2.41
N GLN A 22 2.51 11.86 1.73
CA GLN A 22 2.61 13.19 2.35
C GLN A 22 1.25 13.89 2.40
N PRO A 23 1.08 14.87 3.30
CA PRO A 23 -0.14 15.69 3.35
C PRO A 23 -0.44 16.33 2.00
N GLY A 24 -1.66 16.13 1.52
CA GLY A 24 -2.11 16.62 0.21
C GLY A 24 -1.69 15.77 -0.99
N ASP A 25 -0.91 14.69 -0.80
CA ASP A 25 -0.64 13.73 -1.88
C ASP A 25 -1.95 13.08 -2.34
N LYS A 26 -2.21 13.07 -3.63
CA LYS A 26 -3.35 12.37 -4.19
C LYS A 26 -3.10 10.86 -4.21
N VAL A 27 -3.98 10.11 -3.57
CA VAL A 27 -3.91 8.66 -3.44
C VAL A 27 -5.19 8.03 -3.99
N VAL A 28 -5.09 6.99 -4.81
CA VAL A 28 -6.22 6.14 -5.20
C VAL A 28 -6.15 4.83 -4.42
N MET A 29 -7.23 4.51 -3.72
CA MET A 29 -7.39 3.26 -2.95
C MET A 29 -8.48 2.40 -3.57
N PHE A 30 -8.15 1.17 -3.95
CA PHE A 30 -9.14 0.20 -4.42
C PHE A 30 -9.66 -0.61 -3.24
N VAL A 31 -10.98 -0.54 -3.01
CA VAL A 31 -11.62 -1.15 -1.83
C VAL A 31 -12.71 -2.12 -2.29
N ASN A 32 -12.51 -3.41 -1.99
CA ASN A 32 -13.49 -4.47 -2.25
C ASN A 32 -13.75 -5.39 -1.04
N GLY A 33 -13.34 -4.95 0.15
CA GLY A 33 -13.57 -5.67 1.40
C GLY A 33 -13.11 -4.91 2.64
N THR A 34 -13.08 -5.62 3.75
CA THR A 34 -12.80 -5.03 5.07
C THR A 34 -11.38 -4.52 5.20
N PHE A 35 -10.39 -5.32 4.76
CA PHE A 35 -8.97 -4.98 4.97
C PHE A 35 -8.52 -3.85 4.05
N SER A 36 -8.88 -3.89 2.78
CA SER A 36 -8.65 -2.76 1.86
C SER A 36 -9.34 -1.46 2.32
N GLY A 37 -10.48 -1.56 3.02
CA GLY A 37 -11.12 -0.41 3.68
C GLY A 37 -10.30 0.17 4.84
N ILE A 38 -9.64 -0.69 5.63
CA ILE A 38 -8.75 -0.24 6.72
C ILE A 38 -7.46 0.36 6.14
N ASP A 39 -6.93 -0.20 5.06
CA ASP A 39 -5.78 0.38 4.35
C ASP A 39 -6.11 1.77 3.82
N ALA A 40 -7.32 1.96 3.28
CA ALA A 40 -7.78 3.29 2.85
C ALA A 40 -7.84 4.29 4.01
N LEU A 41 -8.23 3.85 5.21
CA LEU A 41 -8.20 4.69 6.41
C LEU A 41 -6.76 5.07 6.79
N SER A 42 -5.82 4.11 6.75
CA SER A 42 -4.39 4.37 6.99
C SER A 42 -3.84 5.40 6.01
N ALA A 43 -4.11 5.23 4.72
CA ALA A 43 -3.71 6.18 3.68
C ALA A 43 -4.27 7.60 3.95
N ARG A 44 -5.54 7.72 4.36
CA ARG A 44 -6.16 9.01 4.74
C ARG A 44 -5.44 9.67 5.90
N MET A 45 -5.10 8.92 6.93
CA MET A 45 -4.36 9.46 8.08
C MET A 45 -2.98 10.01 7.68
N LYS A 46 -2.33 9.41 6.70
CA LYS A 46 -1.02 9.89 6.19
C LYS A 46 -1.17 11.09 5.24
N ALA A 47 -2.16 11.06 4.36
CA ALA A 47 -2.39 12.12 3.38
C ALA A 47 -3.07 13.37 3.97
N ALA A 48 -3.66 13.30 5.16
CA ALA A 48 -4.38 14.39 5.79
C ALA A 48 -3.50 15.62 6.04
N THR A 49 -3.98 16.79 5.62
CA THR A 49 -3.37 18.09 5.92
C THR A 49 -3.59 18.50 7.37
N ALA A 50 -2.88 19.52 7.84
CA ALA A 50 -3.08 20.05 9.21
C ALA A 50 -4.51 20.59 9.42
N GLU A 51 -5.11 21.17 8.38
CA GLU A 51 -6.48 21.69 8.41
C GLU A 51 -7.50 20.55 8.51
N GLU A 52 -7.34 19.51 7.71
CA GLU A 52 -8.16 18.30 7.76
C GLU A 52 -8.04 17.61 9.12
N MET A 53 -6.85 17.50 9.68
CA MET A 53 -6.63 16.95 11.03
C MET A 53 -7.32 17.77 12.11
N ALA A 54 -7.30 19.10 12.02
CA ALA A 54 -7.97 20.00 12.97
C ALA A 54 -9.51 19.90 12.92
N GLN A 55 -10.07 19.52 11.77
CA GLN A 55 -11.52 19.35 11.56
C GLN A 55 -12.03 17.94 11.90
N ASN A 56 -11.21 17.11 12.56
CA ASN A 56 -11.52 15.72 12.84
C ASN A 56 -11.74 14.88 11.58
N SER A 57 -10.80 14.93 10.69
CA SER A 57 -10.81 14.60 9.26
C SER A 57 -10.75 13.11 8.91
N LEU A 58 -11.46 12.29 9.62
CA LEU A 58 -11.85 10.99 9.08
C LEU A 58 -13.02 11.13 8.08
N ASN A 59 -13.34 12.37 7.69
CA ASN A 59 -14.34 12.63 6.65
C ASN A 59 -13.82 12.16 5.29
N PRO A 60 -14.45 11.14 4.67
CA PRO A 60 -14.00 10.59 3.38
C PRO A 60 -14.03 11.62 2.24
N GLU A 61 -14.85 12.67 2.36
CA GLU A 61 -15.05 13.68 1.31
C GLU A 61 -14.02 14.81 1.36
N ALA A 62 -13.33 14.99 2.49
CA ALA A 62 -12.36 16.08 2.66
C ALA A 62 -10.91 15.68 2.36
N SER A 63 -10.66 14.41 1.97
CA SER A 63 -9.30 13.90 1.85
C SER A 63 -8.85 13.79 0.39
N SER A 64 -7.56 14.00 0.16
CA SER A 64 -6.89 13.73 -1.12
C SER A 64 -6.88 12.22 -1.50
N VAL A 65 -7.41 11.36 -0.63
CA VAL A 65 -7.55 9.92 -0.87
C VAL A 65 -8.88 9.60 -1.54
N ILE A 66 -8.80 9.20 -2.78
CA ILE A 66 -9.94 8.78 -3.61
C ILE A 66 -10.15 7.29 -3.43
N THR A 67 -11.32 6.90 -2.93
CA THR A 67 -11.66 5.49 -2.75
C THR A 67 -12.51 4.99 -3.91
N ILE A 68 -11.99 4.00 -4.64
CA ILE A 68 -12.71 3.27 -5.68
C ILE A 68 -13.35 2.05 -5.05
N ASN A 69 -14.63 2.17 -4.73
CA ASN A 69 -15.38 1.09 -4.11
C ASN A 69 -15.84 0.08 -5.17
N VAL A 70 -15.38 -1.15 -5.04
CA VAL A 70 -15.82 -2.30 -5.83
C VAL A 70 -16.78 -3.12 -4.96
N PRO A 71 -17.93 -3.57 -5.49
CA PRO A 71 -18.89 -4.30 -4.70
C PRO A 71 -18.29 -5.51 -3.99
N HIS A 72 -18.69 -5.74 -2.75
CA HIS A 72 -18.22 -6.89 -1.97
C HIS A 72 -18.44 -8.20 -2.74
N GLY A 73 -17.40 -9.05 -2.77
CA GLY A 73 -17.43 -10.30 -3.52
C GLY A 73 -17.03 -10.16 -5.00
N GLN A 74 -16.69 -8.97 -5.47
CA GLN A 74 -16.09 -8.75 -6.80
C GLN A 74 -14.60 -8.44 -6.67
N SER A 75 -13.83 -8.82 -7.69
CA SER A 75 -12.41 -8.48 -7.79
C SER A 75 -12.22 -7.10 -8.39
N VAL A 76 -11.16 -6.43 -7.99
CA VAL A 76 -10.67 -5.22 -8.67
C VAL A 76 -10.02 -5.69 -9.98
N SER A 77 -10.64 -5.36 -11.11
CA SER A 77 -10.17 -5.76 -12.44
C SER A 77 -9.25 -4.69 -13.06
N GLY A 78 -8.45 -5.10 -14.06
CA GLY A 78 -7.59 -4.19 -14.82
C GLY A 78 -8.34 -3.00 -15.42
N ASP A 79 -9.58 -3.19 -15.92
CA ASP A 79 -10.40 -2.10 -16.48
C ASP A 79 -10.77 -1.05 -15.43
N ILE A 80 -11.11 -1.49 -14.22
CA ILE A 80 -11.41 -0.58 -13.09
C ILE A 80 -10.17 0.22 -12.72
N ILE A 81 -9.01 -0.46 -12.65
CA ILE A 81 -7.72 0.14 -12.31
C ILE A 81 -7.33 1.17 -13.37
N GLU A 82 -7.30 0.77 -14.63
CA GLU A 82 -6.93 1.61 -15.77
C GLU A 82 -7.78 2.88 -15.82
N LYS A 83 -9.10 2.73 -15.69
CA LYS A 83 -10.03 3.86 -15.65
C LYS A 83 -9.70 4.81 -14.50
N ALA A 84 -9.54 4.29 -13.29
CA ALA A 84 -9.31 5.12 -12.11
C ALA A 84 -7.99 5.88 -12.19
N LEU A 85 -6.89 5.23 -12.60
CA LEU A 85 -5.59 5.89 -12.67
C LEU A 85 -5.53 6.93 -13.80
N SER A 86 -6.14 6.65 -14.95
CA SER A 86 -6.23 7.61 -16.06
C SER A 86 -7.04 8.87 -15.71
N GLU A 87 -8.14 8.70 -14.99
CA GLU A 87 -9.06 9.78 -14.60
C GLU A 87 -8.44 10.65 -13.49
N HIS A 88 -7.95 10.01 -12.43
CA HIS A 88 -7.55 10.72 -11.23
C HIS A 88 -6.08 11.15 -11.22
N LYS A 89 -5.21 10.50 -11.99
CA LYS A 89 -3.76 10.77 -12.07
C LYS A 89 -3.13 10.97 -10.69
N PRO A 90 -3.21 9.97 -9.80
CA PRO A 90 -2.71 10.07 -8.44
C PRO A 90 -1.18 9.97 -8.43
N LYS A 91 -0.53 10.42 -7.34
CA LYS A 91 0.87 10.11 -7.05
C LYS A 91 1.05 8.68 -6.54
N TRP A 92 0.08 8.22 -5.74
CA TRP A 92 0.08 6.90 -5.12
C TRP A 92 -1.20 6.15 -5.46
N ALA A 93 -1.09 4.84 -5.64
CA ALA A 93 -2.25 3.97 -5.69
C ALA A 93 -1.99 2.74 -4.82
N ALA A 94 -3.03 2.19 -4.18
CA ALA A 94 -2.88 0.99 -3.39
C ALA A 94 -4.09 0.06 -3.49
N MET A 95 -3.82 -1.25 -3.35
CA MET A 95 -4.82 -2.29 -3.24
C MET A 95 -4.33 -3.48 -2.43
N ALA A 96 -5.24 -4.26 -1.86
CA ALA A 96 -4.93 -5.59 -1.37
C ALA A 96 -4.82 -6.56 -2.57
N HIS A 97 -3.76 -7.38 -2.65
CA HIS A 97 -3.67 -8.43 -3.66
C HIS A 97 -4.73 -9.49 -3.42
N TRP A 98 -4.81 -10.03 -2.20
CA TRP A 98 -5.87 -10.95 -1.77
C TRP A 98 -6.67 -10.31 -0.64
N GLU A 99 -7.90 -9.90 -0.95
CA GLU A 99 -8.79 -9.33 0.05
C GLU A 99 -9.43 -10.44 0.90
N THR A 100 -8.95 -10.57 2.13
CA THR A 100 -9.39 -11.62 3.06
C THR A 100 -10.87 -11.52 3.39
N GLY A 101 -11.39 -10.29 3.57
CA GLY A 101 -12.78 -10.06 3.99
C GLY A 101 -13.80 -10.47 2.93
N SER A 102 -13.44 -10.43 1.65
CA SER A 102 -14.31 -10.86 0.55
C SER A 102 -13.88 -12.18 -0.10
N GLY A 103 -12.69 -12.70 0.25
CA GLY A 103 -12.11 -13.91 -0.36
C GLY A 103 -11.77 -13.74 -1.84
N ARG A 104 -11.44 -12.52 -2.27
CA ARG A 104 -11.17 -12.19 -3.68
C ARG A 104 -9.69 -11.95 -3.95
N ILE A 105 -9.26 -12.40 -5.12
CA ILE A 105 -7.95 -12.10 -5.69
C ILE A 105 -8.15 -10.92 -6.65
N ASN A 106 -7.37 -9.87 -6.47
CA ASN A 106 -7.38 -8.68 -7.31
C ASN A 106 -6.30 -8.78 -8.40
N ASP A 107 -6.49 -8.05 -9.49
CA ASP A 107 -5.61 -8.08 -10.66
C ASP A 107 -4.32 -7.28 -10.39
N VAL A 108 -3.33 -7.93 -9.79
CA VAL A 108 -2.03 -7.32 -9.48
C VAL A 108 -1.21 -7.04 -10.73
N GLU A 109 -1.36 -7.84 -11.78
CA GLU A 109 -0.67 -7.64 -13.06
C GLU A 109 -1.18 -6.39 -13.76
N GLY A 110 -2.50 -6.26 -13.90
CA GLY A 110 -3.14 -5.06 -14.43
C GLY A 110 -2.84 -3.82 -13.59
N PHE A 111 -2.77 -3.96 -12.25
CA PHE A 111 -2.40 -2.87 -11.36
C PHE A 111 -0.96 -2.39 -11.60
N SER A 112 -0.01 -3.31 -11.66
CA SER A 112 1.39 -2.97 -11.96
C SER A 112 1.54 -2.27 -13.31
N ALA A 113 0.94 -2.85 -14.35
CA ALA A 113 1.02 -2.28 -15.70
C ALA A 113 0.41 -0.87 -15.79
N ALA A 114 -0.72 -0.64 -15.12
CA ALA A 114 -1.36 0.67 -15.08
C ALA A 114 -0.54 1.68 -14.25
N CYS A 115 0.02 1.27 -13.10
CA CYS A 115 0.91 2.13 -12.31
C CYS A 115 2.14 2.57 -13.10
N GLU A 116 2.78 1.65 -13.82
CA GLU A 116 3.91 1.97 -14.69
C GLU A 116 3.50 2.93 -15.82
N LYS A 117 2.39 2.63 -16.51
CA LYS A 117 1.87 3.44 -17.62
C LYS A 117 1.56 4.88 -17.23
N TYR A 118 1.02 5.10 -16.04
CA TYR A 118 0.59 6.43 -15.56
C TYR A 118 1.58 7.09 -14.61
N ASP A 119 2.77 6.51 -14.43
CA ASP A 119 3.83 7.01 -13.54
C ASP A 119 3.39 7.14 -12.07
N VAL A 120 2.61 6.17 -11.60
CA VAL A 120 2.05 6.10 -10.25
C VAL A 120 2.89 5.18 -9.36
N LEU A 121 3.11 5.56 -8.12
CA LEU A 121 3.74 4.69 -7.12
C LEU A 121 2.73 3.67 -6.59
N GLY A 122 2.78 2.43 -7.11
CA GLY A 122 1.91 1.34 -6.69
C GLY A 122 2.32 0.74 -5.35
N LEU A 123 1.34 0.52 -4.46
CA LEU A 123 1.50 -0.10 -3.15
C LEU A 123 0.56 -1.30 -3.02
N VAL A 124 1.06 -2.43 -2.51
CA VAL A 124 0.27 -3.66 -2.42
C VAL A 124 0.31 -4.25 -1.01
N ASP A 125 -0.86 -4.40 -0.41
CA ASP A 125 -1.05 -5.29 0.73
C ASP A 125 -0.99 -6.76 0.24
N ALA A 126 0.08 -7.44 0.59
CA ALA A 126 0.32 -8.86 0.33
C ALA A 126 0.18 -9.74 1.60
N VAL A 127 -0.50 -9.23 2.63
CA VAL A 127 -0.65 -9.91 3.93
C VAL A 127 -1.24 -11.32 3.76
N SER A 128 -2.21 -11.50 2.89
CA SER A 128 -2.85 -12.80 2.68
C SER A 128 -2.30 -13.59 1.50
N SER A 129 -1.50 -12.98 0.63
CA SER A 129 -1.06 -13.60 -0.62
C SER A 129 0.40 -14.04 -0.63
N LEU A 130 1.28 -13.39 0.12
CA LEU A 130 2.69 -13.73 0.16
C LEU A 130 2.88 -15.12 0.78
N GLY A 131 3.56 -16.01 0.05
CA GLY A 131 3.82 -17.39 0.46
C GLY A 131 2.78 -18.41 0.00
N VAL A 132 1.60 -17.97 -0.48
CA VAL A 132 0.55 -18.87 -1.02
C VAL A 132 0.19 -18.57 -2.47
N SER A 133 0.51 -17.41 -2.98
CA SER A 133 0.38 -17.07 -4.40
C SER A 133 1.73 -17.24 -5.11
N ASN A 134 1.68 -17.64 -6.37
CA ASN A 134 2.87 -17.82 -7.19
C ASN A 134 3.20 -16.50 -7.91
N PHE A 135 3.66 -15.48 -7.15
CA PHE A 135 4.16 -14.25 -7.73
C PHE A 135 5.55 -13.90 -7.18
N ARG A 136 6.31 -13.18 -7.97
CA ARG A 136 7.61 -12.61 -7.58
C ARG A 136 7.50 -11.09 -7.63
N ILE A 137 7.96 -10.43 -6.59
CA ILE A 137 7.88 -8.95 -6.48
C ILE A 137 8.57 -8.28 -7.67
N ASP A 138 9.69 -8.85 -8.14
CA ASP A 138 10.47 -8.32 -9.27
C ASP A 138 9.74 -8.33 -10.62
N ASP A 139 8.66 -9.11 -10.74
CA ASP A 139 7.88 -9.22 -11.98
C ASP A 139 6.90 -8.04 -12.15
N TYR A 140 6.81 -7.14 -11.15
CA TYR A 140 5.82 -6.05 -11.10
C TYR A 140 6.47 -4.66 -10.98
N PRO A 141 7.01 -4.11 -12.09
CA PRO A 141 7.79 -2.86 -12.08
C PRO A 141 6.99 -1.62 -11.63
N GLY A 142 5.67 -1.63 -11.79
CA GLY A 142 4.79 -0.55 -11.30
C GLY A 142 4.51 -0.60 -9.79
N ILE A 143 4.92 -1.67 -9.10
CA ILE A 143 4.73 -1.80 -7.65
C ILE A 143 6.02 -1.36 -6.94
N HIS A 144 5.89 -0.37 -6.08
CA HIS A 144 7.00 0.26 -5.39
C HIS A 144 7.05 -0.03 -3.89
N GLY A 145 5.96 -0.57 -3.33
CA GLY A 145 5.89 -1.00 -1.95
C GLY A 145 5.02 -2.24 -1.75
N TRP A 146 5.55 -3.22 -1.01
CA TRP A 146 4.83 -4.42 -0.59
C TRP A 146 4.93 -4.57 0.92
N ALA A 147 3.83 -4.96 1.56
CA ALA A 147 3.82 -5.33 2.96
C ALA A 147 3.09 -6.64 3.19
N SER A 148 3.56 -7.45 4.13
CA SER A 148 2.95 -8.72 4.49
C SER A 148 3.08 -9.03 5.97
N CYS A 149 2.74 -10.26 6.36
CA CYS A 149 2.92 -10.77 7.71
C CYS A 149 3.25 -12.27 7.69
N PRO A 150 3.93 -12.80 8.73
CA PRO A 150 4.34 -14.19 8.74
C PRO A 150 3.21 -15.17 9.11
N GLN A 151 2.19 -14.72 9.87
CA GLN A 151 1.15 -15.60 10.43
C GLN A 151 0.05 -16.02 9.44
N LYS A 152 0.08 -15.55 8.18
CA LYS A 152 -0.85 -15.96 7.14
C LYS A 152 -0.16 -16.84 6.09
N GLY A 153 0.01 -16.40 4.87
CA GLY A 153 0.54 -17.21 3.79
C GLY A 153 1.94 -17.79 4.01
N ILE A 154 2.81 -17.09 4.74
CA ILE A 154 4.14 -17.60 5.11
C ILE A 154 4.08 -18.73 6.15
N CYS A 155 2.96 -18.86 6.88
CA CYS A 155 2.73 -19.90 7.91
C CYS A 155 3.80 -19.94 9.00
N CYS A 156 4.32 -18.79 9.41
CA CYS A 156 5.37 -18.67 10.42
C CYS A 156 4.85 -18.01 11.71
N LEU A 157 5.20 -18.58 12.84
CA LEU A 157 4.93 -18.05 14.18
C LEU A 157 6.24 -17.95 14.99
N PRO A 158 6.36 -17.03 15.93
CA PRO A 158 5.43 -16.02 16.39
C PRO A 158 5.37 -14.80 15.46
N VAL A 159 4.28 -14.00 15.61
CA VAL A 159 4.05 -12.76 14.87
C VAL A 159 4.91 -11.65 15.49
N THR A 160 6.16 -11.55 15.10
CA THR A 160 7.12 -10.60 15.66
C THR A 160 7.67 -9.61 14.66
N TYR A 161 7.41 -9.82 13.38
CA TYR A 161 7.88 -8.94 12.31
C TYR A 161 6.88 -8.90 11.14
N ALA A 162 6.95 -7.85 10.34
CA ALA A 162 6.27 -7.73 9.07
C ALA A 162 7.32 -7.66 7.94
N PRO A 163 7.34 -8.59 6.99
CA PRO A 163 8.19 -8.45 5.82
C PRO A 163 7.66 -7.32 4.92
N VAL A 164 8.57 -6.46 4.49
CA VAL A 164 8.30 -5.36 3.55
C VAL A 164 9.34 -5.37 2.44
N SER A 165 8.94 -4.88 1.27
CA SER A 165 9.84 -4.68 0.13
C SER A 165 9.54 -3.34 -0.51
N PHE A 166 10.61 -2.57 -0.77
CA PHE A 166 10.50 -1.25 -1.40
C PHE A 166 11.45 -1.14 -2.59
N SER A 167 10.99 -0.48 -3.66
CA SER A 167 11.85 -0.13 -4.79
C SER A 167 12.78 1.04 -4.44
N ASP A 168 13.85 1.21 -5.23
CA ASP A 168 14.73 2.37 -5.13
C ASP A 168 13.92 3.67 -5.26
N ARG A 169 12.98 3.73 -6.19
CA ARG A 169 12.11 4.89 -6.39
C ARG A 169 11.27 5.24 -5.16
N PHE A 170 10.76 4.24 -4.44
CA PHE A 170 10.06 4.48 -3.17
C PHE A 170 11.01 5.09 -2.14
N ILE A 171 12.19 4.50 -1.96
CA ILE A 171 13.20 4.97 -1.00
C ILE A 171 13.65 6.40 -1.35
N GLU A 172 13.92 6.70 -2.62
CA GLU A 172 14.27 8.05 -3.10
C GLU A 172 13.14 9.05 -2.83
N THR A 173 11.88 8.65 -3.05
CA THR A 173 10.72 9.50 -2.77
C THR A 173 10.65 9.85 -1.28
N VAL A 174 10.87 8.85 -0.40
CA VAL A 174 10.88 9.08 1.05
C VAL A 174 12.08 9.91 1.50
N LEU A 175 13.25 9.73 0.88
CA LEU A 175 14.42 10.56 1.15
C LEU A 175 14.17 12.04 0.81
N ALA A 176 13.46 12.30 -0.29
CA ALA A 176 13.18 13.65 -0.76
C ALA A 176 12.08 14.35 0.06
N SER A 177 11.05 13.63 0.49
CA SER A 177 9.85 14.22 1.12
C SER A 177 9.69 13.88 2.61
N GLY A 178 10.50 12.96 3.14
CA GLY A 178 10.38 12.45 4.50
C GLY A 178 9.37 11.30 4.62
N ALA A 179 9.32 10.70 5.82
CA ALA A 179 8.33 9.68 6.17
C ALA A 179 7.39 10.18 7.26
N ARG A 180 6.12 9.80 7.17
CA ARG A 180 5.06 10.15 8.13
C ARG A 180 5.00 9.18 9.33
N SER A 181 6.11 8.54 9.65
CA SER A 181 6.24 7.71 10.85
C SER A 181 7.69 7.75 11.33
N PHE A 182 7.87 7.95 12.62
CA PHE A 182 9.20 7.85 13.24
C PHE A 182 9.58 6.39 13.45
N VAL A 183 8.67 5.58 13.98
CA VAL A 183 8.92 4.15 14.31
C VAL A 183 9.00 3.30 13.05
N HIS A 184 8.18 3.61 12.04
CA HIS A 184 8.12 2.89 10.77
C HIS A 184 8.68 3.75 9.64
N HIS A 185 9.94 4.19 9.79
CA HIS A 185 10.61 5.02 8.79
C HIS A 185 11.44 4.12 7.84
N PRO A 186 11.01 3.94 6.59
CA PRO A 186 11.58 2.91 5.70
C PRO A 186 13.07 3.10 5.43
N VAL A 187 13.54 4.34 5.31
CA VAL A 187 14.97 4.64 5.09
C VAL A 187 15.82 4.37 6.33
N MET A 188 15.30 4.68 7.53
CA MET A 188 16.03 4.39 8.77
C MET A 188 16.13 2.88 8.99
N GLU A 189 15.05 2.15 8.75
CA GLU A 189 15.04 0.69 8.82
C GLU A 189 15.98 0.06 7.78
N ALA A 190 15.92 0.50 6.52
CA ALA A 190 16.82 0.01 5.49
C ALA A 190 18.30 0.20 5.89
N ARG A 191 18.66 1.37 6.41
CA ARG A 191 20.02 1.63 6.95
C ARG A 191 20.37 0.72 8.13
N HIS A 192 19.42 0.43 9.02
CA HIS A 192 19.62 -0.48 10.13
C HIS A 192 19.95 -1.90 9.65
N TRP A 193 19.35 -2.32 8.56
CA TRP A 193 19.60 -3.60 7.90
C TRP A 193 20.85 -3.58 6.98
N GLY A 194 21.51 -2.43 6.82
CA GLY A 194 22.71 -2.29 5.99
C GLY A 194 22.45 -2.27 4.49
N ILE A 195 21.28 -1.85 4.09
CA ILE A 195 20.81 -1.76 2.69
C ILE A 195 20.38 -0.32 2.35
#